data_0077bebf9b214fa19b5872329e9a38b7
#
_entry.id   0077bebf9b214fa19b5872329e9a38b7
#
_cell.length_a   1.000
_cell.length_b   1.000
_cell.length_c   1.000
_cell.angle_alpha   90.00
_cell.angle_beta   90.00
_cell.angle_gamma   90.00
#
_symmetry.space_group_name_H-M   'P 1'
#
loop_
_entity.id
_entity.type
_entity.pdbx_description
1 polymer ?
#
loop_
_entity_poly.entity_id
_entity_poly.type
_entity_poly.pdbx_seq_one_letter_code
_entity_poly.pdbx_strand_id
1 'polypeptide(L)'
;MSYLRDRLIQAVVTMWAIVTLSFFLNKSMPGGPIDYLMSDIYQNPHLYGLPQNPTEEQVWEVIERLTAIPPDVPIWEAYIDYMINIFVYQDLGHSVIVRARVDVFDLIMLNAPWTIFLSTVGLIYGLIVGIILGSVMAYYEGTKFDIGMTAAMVVNGAIPYYVAAIFLLYIFGFQLGWFPTGGRVNPRLDPGLNPEWVGSVFYYGTLPALSFIIVGFGGGALGMRANSIRLLGSEYIRNAELRGLSTYRISTTYLARNAILPIWTGIVVGIGGILGGSVIMEMIYQYPGMGLLMFEAAIMRDFPVLMGTFMITSFLFIIGTILADFTYPLIDPRADVKASRE
;
A
#
# COMPACT_ATOMS: atom_id res chain seq x y z
N MET A 1 19.58 2.06 -22.78
CA MET A 1 18.89 0.76 -23.09
C MET A 1 19.29 -0.38 -22.16
N SER A 2 20.53 -0.46 -21.68
CA SER A 2 20.97 -1.49 -20.70
C SER A 2 20.21 -1.40 -19.36
N TYR A 3 20.08 -0.20 -18.79
CA TYR A 3 19.42 0.04 -17.51
C TYR A 3 17.97 -0.45 -17.47
N LEU A 4 17.16 -0.14 -18.49
CA LEU A 4 15.77 -0.58 -18.58
C LEU A 4 15.64 -2.10 -18.70
N ARG A 5 16.51 -2.72 -19.51
CA ARG A 5 16.55 -4.16 -19.63
C ARG A 5 16.86 -4.82 -18.28
N ASP A 6 17.85 -4.30 -17.58
CA ASP A 6 18.29 -4.85 -16.28
C ASP A 6 17.20 -4.67 -15.21
N ARG A 7 16.44 -3.56 -15.22
CA ARG A 7 15.26 -3.36 -14.36
C ARG A 7 14.13 -4.31 -14.68
N LEU A 8 13.83 -4.54 -15.96
CA LEU A 8 12.80 -5.51 -16.37
C LEU A 8 13.20 -6.93 -15.96
N ILE A 9 14.45 -7.31 -16.13
CA ILE A 9 14.95 -8.63 -15.68
C ILE A 9 14.81 -8.74 -14.17
N GLN A 10 15.22 -7.72 -13.39
CA GLN A 10 15.04 -7.70 -11.93
C GLN A 10 13.56 -7.86 -11.56
N ALA A 11 12.65 -7.15 -12.22
CA ALA A 11 11.21 -7.25 -11.98
C ALA A 11 10.68 -8.69 -12.19
N VAL A 12 11.05 -9.30 -13.30
CA VAL A 12 10.65 -10.68 -13.63
C VAL A 12 11.21 -11.67 -12.61
N VAL A 13 12.51 -11.55 -12.28
CA VAL A 13 13.16 -12.43 -11.30
C VAL A 13 12.55 -12.26 -9.90
N THR A 14 12.28 -11.02 -9.50
CA THR A 14 11.65 -10.72 -8.20
C THR A 14 10.24 -11.31 -8.16
N MET A 15 9.44 -11.13 -9.21
CA MET A 15 8.09 -11.68 -9.27
C MET A 15 8.09 -13.20 -9.24
N TRP A 16 8.97 -13.83 -10.00
CA TRP A 16 9.15 -15.28 -9.97
C TRP A 16 9.55 -15.76 -8.57
N ALA A 17 10.50 -15.08 -7.92
CA ALA A 17 10.95 -15.44 -6.58
C ALA A 17 9.83 -15.30 -5.54
N ILE A 18 9.00 -14.24 -5.62
CA ILE A 18 7.86 -14.02 -4.73
C ILE A 18 6.83 -15.15 -4.90
N VAL A 19 6.43 -15.46 -6.12
CA VAL A 19 5.45 -16.51 -6.40
C VAL A 19 5.98 -17.88 -5.95
N THR A 20 7.26 -18.16 -6.22
CA THR A 20 7.94 -19.39 -5.79
C THR A 20 7.96 -19.50 -4.26
N LEU A 21 8.41 -18.44 -3.57
CA LEU A 21 8.46 -18.42 -2.10
C LEU A 21 7.08 -18.59 -1.50
N SER A 22 6.08 -17.91 -2.05
CA SER A 22 4.69 -17.99 -1.62
C SER A 22 4.15 -19.42 -1.75
N PHE A 23 4.42 -20.10 -2.87
CA PHE A 23 4.02 -21.49 -3.07
C PHE A 23 4.63 -22.43 -2.00
N PHE A 24 5.95 -22.34 -1.79
CA PHE A 24 6.62 -23.21 -0.83
C PHE A 24 6.22 -22.90 0.62
N LEU A 25 6.04 -21.63 0.99
CA LEU A 25 5.53 -21.27 2.31
C LEU A 25 4.15 -21.85 2.55
N ASN A 26 3.25 -21.71 1.57
CA ASN A 26 1.91 -22.28 1.65
C ASN A 26 1.94 -23.81 1.83
N LYS A 27 2.73 -24.51 1.01
CA LYS A 27 2.84 -25.96 1.07
C LYS A 27 3.51 -26.47 2.36
N SER A 28 4.35 -25.65 3.01
CA SER A 28 5.10 -26.01 4.23
C SER A 28 4.37 -25.66 5.53
N MET A 29 3.24 -24.96 5.46
CA MET A 29 2.49 -24.61 6.67
C MET A 29 1.84 -25.84 7.30
N PRO A 30 2.12 -26.15 8.59
CA PRO A 30 1.42 -27.22 9.30
C PRO A 30 -0.08 -26.91 9.44
N GLY A 31 -0.95 -27.86 9.12
CA GLY A 31 -2.38 -27.60 9.02
C GLY A 31 -2.71 -26.65 7.87
N GLY A 32 -2.05 -26.85 6.74
CA GLY A 32 -2.18 -26.07 5.52
C GLY A 32 -3.61 -26.00 4.99
N PRO A 33 -3.81 -25.26 3.88
CA PRO A 33 -5.15 -25.05 3.30
C PRO A 33 -5.84 -26.38 2.98
N ILE A 34 -5.06 -27.34 2.52
CA ILE A 34 -5.56 -28.67 2.14
C ILE A 34 -6.08 -29.42 3.37
N ASP A 35 -5.30 -29.46 4.47
CA ASP A 35 -5.70 -30.13 5.70
C ASP A 35 -6.95 -29.48 6.32
N TYR A 36 -7.01 -28.15 6.28
CA TYR A 36 -8.18 -27.41 6.75
C TYR A 36 -9.40 -27.70 5.89
N LEU A 37 -9.27 -27.61 4.56
CA LEU A 37 -10.34 -27.90 3.61
C LEU A 37 -10.81 -29.35 3.73
N MET A 38 -9.91 -30.31 3.80
CA MET A 38 -10.26 -31.71 4.06
C MET A 38 -11.13 -31.83 5.31
N SER A 39 -10.66 -31.24 6.42
CA SER A 39 -11.39 -31.28 7.68
C SER A 39 -12.78 -30.65 7.57
N ASP A 40 -12.87 -29.48 6.91
CA ASP A 40 -14.13 -28.77 6.74
C ASP A 40 -15.10 -29.50 5.79
N ILE A 41 -14.59 -30.06 4.69
CA ILE A 41 -15.40 -30.87 3.75
C ILE A 41 -15.94 -32.11 4.42
N TYR A 42 -15.16 -32.82 5.24
CA TYR A 42 -15.65 -33.98 5.99
C TYR A 42 -16.67 -33.62 7.07
N GLN A 43 -16.53 -32.42 7.69
CA GLN A 43 -17.48 -31.94 8.69
C GLN A 43 -18.79 -31.41 8.08
N ASN A 44 -18.68 -30.77 6.90
CA ASN A 44 -19.78 -30.04 6.25
C ASN A 44 -19.92 -30.39 4.75
N PRO A 45 -20.03 -31.70 4.37
CA PRO A 45 -20.00 -32.12 2.98
C PRO A 45 -21.10 -31.51 2.11
N HIS A 46 -22.26 -31.25 2.70
CA HIS A 46 -23.42 -30.66 2.03
C HIS A 46 -23.13 -29.22 1.51
N LEU A 47 -22.25 -28.48 2.15
CA LEU A 47 -21.83 -27.13 1.67
C LEU A 47 -21.07 -27.20 0.35
N TYR A 48 -20.45 -28.33 0.09
CA TYR A 48 -19.63 -28.58 -1.10
C TYR A 48 -20.35 -29.42 -2.16
N GLY A 49 -21.63 -29.73 -1.93
CA GLY A 49 -22.45 -30.51 -2.85
C GLY A 49 -22.15 -32.02 -2.80
N LEU A 50 -21.52 -32.49 -1.71
CA LEU A 50 -21.14 -33.88 -1.51
C LEU A 50 -22.13 -34.62 -0.64
N PRO A 51 -22.23 -36.00 -0.77
CA PRO A 51 -23.02 -36.85 0.13
C PRO A 51 -22.46 -36.78 1.55
N GLN A 52 -23.28 -37.23 2.53
CA GLN A 52 -22.96 -37.14 3.97
C GLN A 52 -21.68 -37.90 4.37
N ASN A 53 -21.27 -38.89 3.59
CA ASN A 53 -20.02 -39.63 3.74
C ASN A 53 -19.29 -39.60 2.37
N PRO A 54 -18.56 -38.52 2.04
CA PRO A 54 -17.88 -38.42 0.78
C PRO A 54 -16.66 -39.37 0.73
N THR A 55 -16.39 -39.91 -0.44
CA THR A 55 -15.14 -40.65 -0.67
C THR A 55 -13.95 -39.70 -0.72
N GLU A 56 -12.78 -40.21 -0.42
CA GLU A 56 -11.54 -39.41 -0.47
C GLU A 56 -11.33 -38.78 -1.85
N GLU A 57 -11.62 -39.51 -2.93
CA GLU A 57 -11.56 -39.03 -4.30
C GLU A 57 -12.50 -37.84 -4.56
N GLN A 58 -13.72 -37.88 -4.06
CA GLN A 58 -14.68 -36.77 -4.16
C GLN A 58 -14.24 -35.54 -3.37
N VAL A 59 -13.62 -35.74 -2.20
CA VAL A 59 -13.05 -34.65 -1.39
C VAL A 59 -11.91 -33.98 -2.15
N TRP A 60 -11.02 -34.78 -2.76
CA TRP A 60 -9.91 -34.29 -3.54
C TRP A 60 -10.35 -33.52 -4.79
N GLU A 61 -11.37 -33.98 -5.52
CA GLU A 61 -11.93 -33.26 -6.66
C GLU A 61 -12.44 -31.86 -6.27
N VAL A 62 -13.04 -31.73 -5.08
CA VAL A 62 -13.48 -30.43 -4.57
C VAL A 62 -12.29 -29.55 -4.19
N ILE A 63 -11.28 -30.11 -3.54
CA ILE A 63 -10.06 -29.37 -3.15
C ILE A 63 -9.34 -28.85 -4.41
N GLU A 64 -9.13 -29.67 -5.40
CA GLU A 64 -8.52 -29.28 -6.67
C GLU A 64 -9.28 -28.12 -7.35
N ARG A 65 -10.61 -28.21 -7.38
CA ARG A 65 -11.47 -27.16 -7.94
C ARG A 65 -11.38 -25.85 -7.19
N LEU A 66 -11.18 -25.88 -5.86
CA LEU A 66 -11.15 -24.68 -5.02
C LEU A 66 -9.77 -24.06 -4.91
N THR A 67 -8.71 -24.84 -4.97
CA THR A 67 -7.34 -24.37 -4.70
C THR A 67 -6.49 -24.21 -5.95
N ALA A 68 -6.95 -24.73 -7.10
CA ALA A 68 -6.16 -24.86 -8.33
C ALA A 68 -4.80 -25.60 -8.13
N ILE A 69 -4.65 -26.34 -7.02
CA ILE A 69 -3.46 -27.09 -6.67
C ILE A 69 -3.87 -28.58 -6.63
N PRO A 70 -3.40 -29.42 -7.58
CA PRO A 70 -3.65 -30.85 -7.54
C PRO A 70 -3.02 -31.46 -6.28
N PRO A 71 -3.78 -32.31 -5.55
CA PRO A 71 -3.34 -32.77 -4.23
C PRO A 71 -2.31 -33.88 -4.23
N ASP A 72 -2.40 -34.79 -5.18
CA ASP A 72 -1.65 -36.07 -5.20
C ASP A 72 -0.44 -36.09 -6.17
N VAL A 73 -0.04 -34.93 -6.69
CA VAL A 73 1.10 -34.84 -7.58
C VAL A 73 2.40 -34.50 -6.83
N PRO A 74 3.56 -34.91 -7.31
CA PRO A 74 4.85 -34.52 -6.78
C PRO A 74 4.93 -32.98 -6.67
N ILE A 75 5.58 -32.47 -5.58
CA ILE A 75 5.64 -31.04 -5.29
C ILE A 75 6.16 -30.18 -6.45
N TRP A 76 7.05 -30.72 -7.26
CA TRP A 76 7.60 -30.04 -8.44
C TRP A 76 6.59 -29.91 -9.57
N GLU A 77 5.70 -30.90 -9.74
CA GLU A 77 4.61 -30.90 -10.72
C GLU A 77 3.54 -29.90 -10.31
N ALA A 78 3.09 -29.95 -9.06
CA ALA A 78 2.18 -28.95 -8.47
C ALA A 78 2.74 -27.52 -8.58
N TYR A 79 4.06 -27.34 -8.43
CA TYR A 79 4.71 -26.06 -8.62
C TYR A 79 4.65 -25.57 -10.06
N ILE A 80 4.90 -26.43 -11.02
CA ILE A 80 4.83 -26.08 -12.44
C ILE A 80 3.40 -25.70 -12.82
N ASP A 81 2.41 -26.50 -12.42
CA ASP A 81 1.00 -26.22 -12.67
C ASP A 81 0.56 -24.89 -12.05
N TYR A 82 0.98 -24.63 -10.80
CA TYR A 82 0.72 -23.37 -10.14
C TYR A 82 1.33 -22.18 -10.92
N MET A 83 2.55 -22.31 -11.41
CA MET A 83 3.19 -21.28 -12.22
C MET A 83 2.48 -21.06 -13.55
N ILE A 84 2.02 -22.12 -14.22
CA ILE A 84 1.26 -22.05 -15.46
C ILE A 84 -0.09 -21.37 -15.20
N ASN A 85 -0.82 -21.76 -14.16
CA ASN A 85 -2.10 -21.16 -13.82
C ASN A 85 -1.95 -19.65 -13.59
N ILE A 86 -0.96 -19.21 -12.83
CA ILE A 86 -0.75 -17.79 -12.55
C ILE A 86 -0.28 -17.00 -13.77
N PHE A 87 0.78 -17.47 -14.47
CA PHE A 87 1.44 -16.66 -15.50
C PHE A 87 0.83 -16.81 -16.90
N VAL A 88 0.21 -17.96 -17.20
CA VAL A 88 -0.38 -18.24 -18.51
C VAL A 88 -1.89 -18.03 -18.48
N TYR A 89 -2.57 -18.65 -17.52
CA TYR A 89 -4.03 -18.55 -17.43
C TYR A 89 -4.52 -17.35 -16.60
N GLN A 90 -3.62 -16.68 -15.86
CA GLN A 90 -3.96 -15.55 -14.97
C GLN A 90 -5.05 -15.91 -13.95
N ASP A 91 -5.10 -17.17 -13.57
CA ASP A 91 -6.03 -17.71 -12.60
C ASP A 91 -5.39 -17.73 -11.21
N LEU A 92 -5.97 -16.96 -10.27
CA LEU A 92 -5.57 -16.90 -8.87
C LEU A 92 -6.34 -17.87 -7.99
N GLY A 93 -7.25 -18.64 -8.57
CA GLY A 93 -8.17 -19.53 -7.85
C GLY A 93 -9.35 -18.79 -7.24
N HIS A 94 -10.09 -19.50 -6.40
CA HIS A 94 -11.30 -19.00 -5.73
C HIS A 94 -11.10 -18.93 -4.23
N SER A 95 -11.74 -17.94 -3.61
CA SER A 95 -11.81 -17.86 -2.14
C SER A 95 -12.53 -19.07 -1.57
N VAL A 96 -11.96 -19.63 -0.53
CA VAL A 96 -12.47 -20.83 0.12
C VAL A 96 -13.34 -20.47 1.30
N ILE A 97 -12.98 -19.43 2.07
CA ILE A 97 -13.58 -19.13 3.37
C ILE A 97 -14.08 -17.68 3.44
N VAL A 98 -13.25 -16.70 3.12
CA VAL A 98 -13.57 -15.26 3.28
C VAL A 98 -14.81 -14.89 2.47
N ARG A 99 -14.87 -15.32 1.22
CA ARG A 99 -16.06 -15.25 0.35
C ARG A 99 -16.11 -16.47 -0.54
N ALA A 100 -16.52 -17.59 0.03
CA ALA A 100 -16.49 -18.90 -0.63
C ALA A 100 -17.01 -18.87 -2.07
N ARG A 101 -16.22 -19.43 -3.00
CA ARG A 101 -16.50 -19.56 -4.44
C ARG A 101 -16.43 -18.25 -5.25
N VAL A 102 -16.01 -17.14 -4.66
CA VAL A 102 -15.77 -15.91 -5.40
C VAL A 102 -14.34 -15.95 -5.94
N ASP A 103 -14.16 -15.56 -7.19
CA ASP A 103 -12.83 -15.43 -7.80
C ASP A 103 -11.94 -14.47 -7.01
N VAL A 104 -10.69 -14.88 -6.78
CA VAL A 104 -9.73 -14.09 -5.99
C VAL A 104 -9.42 -12.77 -6.67
N PHE A 105 -9.33 -12.74 -7.99
CA PHE A 105 -9.09 -11.52 -8.74
C PHE A 105 -10.24 -10.52 -8.57
N ASP A 106 -11.48 -10.98 -8.59
CA ASP A 106 -12.66 -10.14 -8.37
C ASP A 106 -12.67 -9.55 -6.96
N LEU A 107 -12.31 -10.34 -5.95
CA LEU A 107 -12.19 -9.85 -4.57
C LEU A 107 -11.11 -8.76 -4.45
N ILE A 108 -9.99 -8.94 -5.12
CA ILE A 108 -8.91 -7.96 -5.15
C ILE A 108 -9.39 -6.67 -5.84
N MET A 109 -10.01 -6.78 -7.01
CA MET A 109 -10.51 -5.61 -7.75
C MET A 109 -11.60 -4.84 -7.01
N LEU A 110 -12.39 -5.52 -6.18
CA LEU A 110 -13.40 -4.88 -5.32
C LEU A 110 -12.77 -4.05 -4.18
N ASN A 111 -11.60 -4.44 -3.69
CA ASN A 111 -10.96 -3.84 -2.52
C ASN A 111 -9.79 -2.91 -2.88
N ALA A 112 -9.05 -3.18 -3.97
CA ALA A 112 -7.88 -2.41 -4.38
C ALA A 112 -8.13 -0.90 -4.56
N PRO A 113 -9.22 -0.43 -5.20
CA PRO A 113 -9.48 0.99 -5.38
C PRO A 113 -9.54 1.77 -4.07
N TRP A 114 -10.02 1.15 -3.00
CA TRP A 114 -10.16 1.77 -1.69
C TRP A 114 -8.83 1.95 -0.97
N THR A 115 -7.97 0.95 -1.04
CA THR A 115 -6.58 1.05 -0.56
C THR A 115 -5.82 2.12 -1.32
N ILE A 116 -5.95 2.14 -2.66
CA ILE A 116 -5.33 3.16 -3.52
C ILE A 116 -5.81 4.56 -3.13
N PHE A 117 -7.12 4.75 -2.98
CA PHE A 117 -7.70 6.02 -2.56
C PHE A 117 -7.12 6.49 -1.22
N LEU A 118 -7.20 5.66 -0.18
CA LEU A 118 -6.78 6.02 1.15
C LEU A 118 -5.28 6.36 1.21
N SER A 119 -4.45 5.49 0.63
CA SER A 119 -3.00 5.65 0.61
C SER A 119 -2.56 6.87 -0.23
N THR A 120 -3.25 7.12 -1.36
CA THR A 120 -2.97 8.28 -2.22
C THR A 120 -3.30 9.58 -1.50
N VAL A 121 -4.45 9.66 -0.84
CA VAL A 121 -4.83 10.84 -0.05
C VAL A 121 -3.79 11.08 1.05
N GLY A 122 -3.44 10.06 1.82
CA GLY A 122 -2.42 10.16 2.88
C GLY A 122 -1.07 10.64 2.35
N LEU A 123 -0.60 10.06 1.23
CA LEU A 123 0.66 10.44 0.60
C LEU A 123 0.64 11.90 0.11
N ILE A 124 -0.37 12.31 -0.64
CA ILE A 124 -0.45 13.66 -1.21
C ILE A 124 -0.46 14.71 -0.09
N TYR A 125 -1.31 14.56 0.92
CA TYR A 125 -1.37 15.49 2.04
C TYR A 125 -0.08 15.51 2.85
N GLY A 126 0.49 14.34 3.16
CA GLY A 126 1.77 14.23 3.88
C GLY A 126 2.90 14.95 3.14
N LEU A 127 2.95 14.80 1.81
CA LEU A 127 3.94 15.49 0.97
C LEU A 127 3.73 17.00 0.98
N ILE A 128 2.52 17.50 0.73
CA ILE A 128 2.24 18.94 0.69
C ILE A 128 2.61 19.59 2.02
N VAL A 129 2.14 19.03 3.13
CA VAL A 129 2.43 19.56 4.46
C VAL A 129 3.91 19.47 4.78
N GLY A 130 4.55 18.31 4.53
CA GLY A 130 5.99 18.11 4.77
C GLY A 130 6.87 19.07 3.98
N ILE A 131 6.59 19.26 2.69
CA ILE A 131 7.35 20.16 1.82
C ILE A 131 7.21 21.63 2.28
N ILE A 132 5.98 22.09 2.49
CA ILE A 132 5.72 23.48 2.89
C ILE A 132 6.35 23.75 4.26
N LEU A 133 6.04 22.91 5.24
CA LEU A 133 6.50 23.10 6.62
C LEU A 133 8.02 23.01 6.71
N GLY A 134 8.63 21.99 6.09
CA GLY A 134 10.08 21.81 6.10
C GLY A 134 10.83 22.96 5.45
N SER A 135 10.31 23.50 4.32
CA SER A 135 10.91 24.66 3.64
C SER A 135 10.81 25.94 4.48
N VAL A 136 9.68 26.14 5.17
CA VAL A 136 9.48 27.28 6.09
C VAL A 136 10.41 27.15 7.30
N MET A 137 10.50 25.98 7.91
CA MET A 137 11.41 25.70 9.03
C MET A 137 12.86 26.01 8.64
N ALA A 138 13.28 25.59 7.45
CA ALA A 138 14.63 25.87 6.95
C ALA A 138 14.89 27.37 6.78
N TYR A 139 13.93 28.12 6.23
CA TYR A 139 14.09 29.56 6.05
C TYR A 139 14.25 30.31 7.40
N TYR A 140 13.60 29.83 8.44
CA TYR A 140 13.73 30.38 9.81
C TYR A 140 14.77 29.61 10.64
N GLU A 141 15.78 29.02 10.02
CA GLU A 141 16.81 28.23 10.70
C GLU A 141 17.40 28.95 11.90
N GLY A 142 17.57 28.24 13.01
CA GLY A 142 18.14 28.74 14.27
C GLY A 142 17.22 29.64 15.09
N THR A 143 16.03 29.99 14.60
CA THR A 143 15.04 30.76 15.39
C THR A 143 14.30 29.86 16.39
N LYS A 144 13.62 30.51 17.38
CA LYS A 144 12.76 29.78 18.31
C LYS A 144 11.63 28.99 17.62
N PHE A 145 11.16 29.49 16.47
CA PHE A 145 10.17 28.79 15.65
C PHE A 145 10.75 27.47 15.10
N ASP A 146 11.91 27.54 14.48
CA ASP A 146 12.57 26.36 13.93
C ASP A 146 12.89 25.31 14.99
N ILE A 147 13.45 25.75 16.12
CA ILE A 147 13.77 24.85 17.26
C ILE A 147 12.50 24.18 17.79
N GLY A 148 11.46 24.97 18.02
CA GLY A 148 10.17 24.46 18.54
C GLY A 148 9.49 23.50 17.57
N MET A 149 9.45 23.84 16.27
CA MET A 149 8.87 22.98 15.25
C MET A 149 9.70 21.70 15.05
N THR A 150 11.04 21.79 15.09
CA THR A 150 11.90 20.61 15.02
C THR A 150 11.61 19.65 16.18
N ALA A 151 11.53 20.18 17.41
CA ALA A 151 11.18 19.37 18.57
C ALA A 151 9.77 18.73 18.41
N ALA A 152 8.78 19.51 17.96
CA ALA A 152 7.43 19.02 17.71
C ALA A 152 7.41 17.91 16.64
N MET A 153 8.19 18.03 15.54
CA MET A 153 8.29 17.02 14.50
C MET A 153 8.98 15.75 14.96
N VAL A 154 10.00 15.86 15.82
CA VAL A 154 10.66 14.70 16.44
C VAL A 154 9.68 13.94 17.33
N VAL A 155 8.92 14.66 18.19
CA VAL A 155 7.89 14.05 19.05
C VAL A 155 6.77 13.42 18.19
N ASN A 156 6.33 14.12 17.16
CA ASN A 156 5.33 13.62 16.23
C ASN A 156 5.78 12.30 15.56
N GLY A 157 7.02 12.25 15.06
CA GLY A 157 7.58 11.05 14.43
C GLY A 157 7.82 9.88 15.41
N ALA A 158 7.83 10.13 16.72
CA ALA A 158 7.93 9.08 17.74
C ALA A 158 6.59 8.39 18.03
N ILE A 159 5.46 8.98 17.63
CA ILE A 159 4.14 8.40 17.84
C ILE A 159 3.87 7.37 16.72
N PRO A 160 3.62 6.08 17.04
CA PRO A 160 3.21 5.12 16.02
C PRO A 160 1.85 5.52 15.40
N TYR A 161 1.73 5.43 14.08
CA TYR A 161 0.52 5.86 13.35
C TYR A 161 -0.76 5.15 13.82
N TYR A 162 -0.65 3.89 14.21
CA TYR A 162 -1.79 3.13 14.72
C TYR A 162 -2.28 3.62 16.09
N VAL A 163 -1.38 4.15 16.91
CA VAL A 163 -1.75 4.79 18.18
C VAL A 163 -2.56 6.06 17.91
N ALA A 164 -2.08 6.91 16.99
CA ALA A 164 -2.82 8.08 16.56
C ALA A 164 -4.20 7.70 15.98
N ALA A 165 -4.25 6.63 15.17
CA ALA A 165 -5.50 6.12 14.61
C ALA A 165 -6.52 5.74 15.68
N ILE A 166 -6.10 5.00 16.71
CA ILE A 166 -6.97 4.59 17.83
C ILE A 166 -7.46 5.82 18.60
N PHE A 167 -6.59 6.80 18.88
CA PHE A 167 -7.00 8.04 19.55
C PHE A 167 -8.00 8.87 18.73
N LEU A 168 -7.75 9.03 17.43
CA LEU A 168 -8.67 9.74 16.55
C LEU A 168 -10.03 9.03 16.45
N LEU A 169 -10.01 7.72 16.28
CA LEU A 169 -11.22 6.92 16.25
C LEU A 169 -12.01 7.02 17.56
N TYR A 170 -11.32 6.94 18.70
CA TYR A 170 -11.94 7.06 20.02
C TYR A 170 -12.58 8.43 20.23
N ILE A 171 -11.84 9.51 19.96
CA ILE A 171 -12.33 10.86 20.22
C ILE A 171 -13.40 11.27 19.20
N PHE A 172 -13.08 11.19 17.91
CA PHE A 172 -13.94 11.74 16.86
C PHE A 172 -15.00 10.76 16.34
N GLY A 173 -14.74 9.46 16.45
CA GLY A 173 -15.71 8.44 16.09
C GLY A 173 -16.66 8.11 17.23
N PHE A 174 -16.12 7.71 18.40
CA PHE A 174 -16.95 7.21 19.50
C PHE A 174 -17.43 8.30 20.46
N GLN A 175 -16.57 9.23 20.89
CA GLN A 175 -16.96 10.23 21.90
C GLN A 175 -17.78 11.38 21.31
N LEU A 176 -17.32 11.94 20.20
CA LEU A 176 -17.98 13.09 19.56
C LEU A 176 -18.98 12.67 18.48
N GLY A 177 -18.88 11.47 17.92
CA GLY A 177 -19.76 11.01 16.86
C GLY A 177 -19.67 11.83 15.56
N TRP A 178 -18.54 12.51 15.33
CA TRP A 178 -18.36 13.38 14.16
C TRP A 178 -18.06 12.61 12.89
N PHE A 179 -17.48 11.42 13.01
CA PHE A 179 -17.10 10.60 11.87
C PHE A 179 -17.50 9.13 12.07
N PRO A 180 -17.66 8.38 10.99
CA PRO A 180 -17.98 6.96 11.08
C PRO A 180 -16.85 6.18 11.75
N THR A 181 -17.23 5.16 12.52
CA THR A 181 -16.29 4.29 13.23
C THR A 181 -15.77 3.14 12.39
N GLY A 182 -16.32 2.93 11.19
CA GLY A 182 -15.89 1.87 10.28
C GLY A 182 -16.58 1.94 8.93
N GLY A 183 -16.06 1.18 7.97
CA GLY A 183 -16.57 1.14 6.61
C GLY A 183 -15.88 2.13 5.67
N ARG A 184 -16.27 2.13 4.40
CA ARG A 184 -15.65 2.93 3.32
C ARG A 184 -16.61 3.91 2.63
N VAL A 185 -17.92 3.72 2.82
CA VAL A 185 -18.98 4.54 2.22
C VAL A 185 -20.29 4.25 2.95
N ASN A 186 -21.24 5.16 2.91
CA ASN A 186 -22.58 4.92 3.44
C ASN A 186 -23.31 3.85 2.60
N PRO A 187 -23.65 2.68 3.18
CA PRO A 187 -24.25 1.56 2.44
C PRO A 187 -25.68 1.84 1.92
N ARG A 188 -26.29 2.98 2.30
CA ARG A 188 -27.62 3.37 1.85
C ARG A 188 -27.59 4.21 0.56
N LEU A 189 -26.40 4.59 0.11
CA LEU A 189 -26.24 5.39 -1.11
C LEU A 189 -25.96 4.49 -2.30
N ASP A 190 -26.59 4.78 -3.43
CA ASP A 190 -26.32 4.08 -4.67
C ASP A 190 -24.91 4.41 -5.19
N PRO A 191 -24.08 3.38 -5.50
CA PRO A 191 -22.74 3.58 -6.03
C PRO A 191 -22.77 4.40 -7.34
N GLY A 192 -21.88 5.39 -7.44
CA GLY A 192 -21.76 6.21 -8.64
C GLY A 192 -20.98 7.50 -8.42
N LEU A 193 -20.80 8.28 -9.50
CA LEU A 193 -20.14 9.59 -9.43
C LEU A 193 -21.10 10.73 -9.01
N ASN A 194 -22.18 10.42 -8.28
CA ASN A 194 -23.04 11.43 -7.71
C ASN A 194 -22.38 12.11 -6.49
N PRO A 195 -22.68 13.41 -6.22
CA PRO A 195 -22.03 14.17 -5.13
C PRO A 195 -22.22 13.55 -3.74
N GLU A 196 -23.35 12.91 -3.48
CA GLU A 196 -23.68 12.31 -2.19
C GLU A 196 -22.79 11.09 -1.92
N TRP A 197 -22.65 10.22 -2.90
CA TRP A 197 -21.80 9.03 -2.77
C TRP A 197 -20.33 9.43 -2.67
N VAL A 198 -19.84 10.33 -3.55
CA VAL A 198 -18.45 10.83 -3.51
C VAL A 198 -18.17 11.54 -2.19
N GLY A 199 -19.06 12.37 -1.71
CA GLY A 199 -18.95 13.02 -0.40
C GLY A 199 -18.87 12.01 0.74
N SER A 200 -19.64 10.92 0.66
CA SER A 200 -19.60 9.84 1.64
C SER A 200 -18.24 9.11 1.63
N VAL A 201 -17.65 8.85 0.45
CA VAL A 201 -16.31 8.24 0.34
C VAL A 201 -15.27 9.07 1.09
N PHE A 202 -15.24 10.38 0.86
CA PHE A 202 -14.32 11.28 1.59
C PHE A 202 -14.61 11.33 3.09
N TYR A 203 -15.88 11.36 3.46
CA TYR A 203 -16.30 11.41 4.87
C TYR A 203 -15.83 10.16 5.65
N TYR A 204 -16.01 8.97 5.08
CA TYR A 204 -15.54 7.72 5.67
C TYR A 204 -14.00 7.58 5.63
N GLY A 205 -13.35 8.12 4.61
CA GLY A 205 -11.90 8.13 4.48
C GLY A 205 -11.18 9.17 5.35
N THR A 206 -11.91 10.13 5.97
CA THR A 206 -11.31 11.27 6.67
C THR A 206 -10.44 10.84 7.86
N LEU A 207 -10.97 10.05 8.80
CA LEU A 207 -10.20 9.64 9.99
C LEU A 207 -9.00 8.76 9.63
N PRO A 208 -9.13 7.72 8.78
CA PRO A 208 -7.98 6.95 8.32
C PRO A 208 -6.90 7.82 7.65
N ALA A 209 -7.30 8.74 6.75
CA ALA A 209 -6.37 9.65 6.10
C ALA A 209 -5.67 10.60 7.09
N LEU A 210 -6.42 11.20 8.02
CA LEU A 210 -5.85 12.07 9.07
C LEU A 210 -4.85 11.34 9.95
N SER A 211 -5.05 10.05 10.21
CA SER A 211 -4.11 9.24 10.99
C SER A 211 -2.75 9.15 10.30
N PHE A 212 -2.72 8.95 9.00
CA PHE A 212 -1.48 8.97 8.22
C PHE A 212 -0.86 10.37 8.17
N ILE A 213 -1.70 11.40 7.97
CA ILE A 213 -1.24 12.78 7.83
C ILE A 213 -0.59 13.25 9.13
N ILE A 214 -1.27 13.08 10.27
CA ILE A 214 -0.81 13.60 11.57
C ILE A 214 0.54 13.03 11.98
N VAL A 215 0.84 11.80 11.67
CA VAL A 215 2.11 11.14 12.05
C VAL A 215 3.14 11.18 10.91
N GLY A 216 2.69 11.09 9.66
CA GLY A 216 3.59 10.96 8.51
C GLY A 216 4.34 12.23 8.12
N PHE A 217 3.78 13.43 8.38
CA PHE A 217 4.39 14.65 7.89
C PHE A 217 5.65 15.09 8.64
N GLY A 218 5.84 14.65 9.90
CA GLY A 218 6.99 15.04 10.71
C GLY A 218 8.32 14.65 10.09
N GLY A 219 8.47 13.38 9.69
CA GLY A 219 9.67 12.90 9.00
C GLY A 219 9.90 13.57 7.65
N GLY A 220 8.84 13.78 6.87
CA GLY A 220 8.89 14.51 5.61
C GLY A 220 9.34 15.97 5.77
N ALA A 221 8.81 16.66 6.78
CA ALA A 221 9.18 18.04 7.09
C ALA A 221 10.64 18.18 7.53
N LEU A 222 11.15 17.28 8.39
CA LEU A 222 12.54 17.28 8.81
C LEU A 222 13.49 16.98 7.64
N GLY A 223 13.16 16.02 6.77
CA GLY A 223 13.91 15.73 5.55
C GLY A 223 13.95 16.91 4.60
N MET A 224 12.79 17.56 4.38
CA MET A 224 12.69 18.76 3.55
C MET A 224 13.47 19.94 4.14
N ARG A 225 13.40 20.14 5.47
CA ARG A 225 14.20 21.14 6.18
C ARG A 225 15.69 20.92 5.95
N ALA A 226 16.19 19.70 6.15
CA ALA A 226 17.59 19.37 5.96
C ALA A 226 18.08 19.63 4.52
N ASN A 227 17.28 19.28 3.52
CA ASN A 227 17.61 19.55 2.12
C ASN A 227 17.55 21.05 1.80
N SER A 228 16.58 21.78 2.36
CA SER A 228 16.42 23.22 2.14
C SER A 228 17.57 24.04 2.75
N ILE A 229 18.04 23.68 3.93
CA ILE A 229 19.18 24.35 4.59
C ILE A 229 20.44 24.35 3.70
N ARG A 230 20.70 23.24 3.02
CA ARG A 230 21.84 23.13 2.08
C ARG A 230 21.79 24.14 0.92
N LEU A 231 20.59 24.66 0.61
CA LEU A 231 20.33 25.57 -0.49
C LEU A 231 20.27 27.05 -0.05
N LEU A 232 20.11 27.34 1.24
CA LEU A 232 19.95 28.70 1.75
C LEU A 232 21.12 29.62 1.41
N GLY A 233 22.34 29.09 1.35
CA GLY A 233 23.56 29.88 0.95
C GLY A 233 23.72 30.09 -0.53
N SER A 234 22.82 29.64 -1.38
CA SER A 234 22.94 29.73 -2.83
C SER A 234 22.64 31.14 -3.35
N GLU A 235 23.36 31.55 -4.41
CA GLU A 235 23.26 32.91 -5.00
C GLU A 235 21.82 33.23 -5.46
N TYR A 236 21.07 32.26 -5.98
CA TYR A 236 19.71 32.50 -6.43
C TYR A 236 18.72 32.81 -5.29
N ILE A 237 18.95 32.27 -4.10
CA ILE A 237 18.16 32.63 -2.91
C ILE A 237 18.49 34.03 -2.46
N ARG A 238 19.80 34.36 -2.40
CA ARG A 238 20.28 35.73 -2.07
C ARG A 238 19.73 36.77 -3.05
N ASN A 239 19.72 36.46 -4.34
CA ASN A 239 19.12 37.32 -5.35
C ASN A 239 17.60 37.51 -5.15
N ALA A 240 16.88 36.46 -4.73
CA ALA A 240 15.46 36.55 -4.44
C ALA A 240 15.18 37.47 -3.22
N GLU A 241 16.02 37.40 -2.20
CA GLU A 241 15.95 38.27 -1.01
C GLU A 241 16.26 39.74 -1.38
N LEU A 242 17.31 39.99 -2.17
CA LEU A 242 17.66 41.34 -2.63
C LEU A 242 16.58 41.96 -3.52
N ARG A 243 15.76 41.14 -4.19
CA ARG A 243 14.59 41.59 -4.96
C ARG A 243 13.36 41.86 -4.08
N GLY A 244 13.46 41.71 -2.76
CA GLY A 244 12.38 41.96 -1.82
C GLY A 244 11.21 40.96 -1.88
N LEU A 245 11.45 39.73 -2.35
CA LEU A 245 10.44 38.70 -2.37
C LEU A 245 10.07 38.28 -0.95
N SER A 246 8.78 37.99 -0.73
CA SER A 246 8.31 37.56 0.60
C SER A 246 8.92 36.19 0.97
N THR A 247 9.13 36.00 2.27
CA THR A 247 9.59 34.74 2.87
C THR A 247 8.80 33.54 2.37
N TYR A 248 7.47 33.65 2.34
CA TYR A 248 6.58 32.61 1.83
C TYR A 248 6.94 32.21 0.39
N ARG A 249 7.14 33.19 -0.50
CA ARG A 249 7.48 32.95 -1.90
C ARG A 249 8.88 32.36 -2.06
N ILE A 250 9.85 32.80 -1.25
CA ILE A 250 11.19 32.22 -1.25
C ILE A 250 11.14 30.76 -0.79
N SER A 251 10.46 30.50 0.33
CA SER A 251 10.38 29.13 0.89
C SER A 251 9.61 28.16 -0.02
N THR A 252 8.46 28.54 -0.55
CA THR A 252 7.60 27.63 -1.30
C THR A 252 7.98 27.48 -2.77
N THR A 253 8.53 28.54 -3.40
CA THR A 253 8.83 28.54 -4.84
C THR A 253 10.31 28.29 -5.12
N TYR A 254 11.19 28.97 -4.39
CA TYR A 254 12.64 28.90 -4.67
C TYR A 254 13.32 27.77 -3.90
N LEU A 255 13.06 27.62 -2.60
CA LEU A 255 13.63 26.54 -1.79
C LEU A 255 12.95 25.21 -2.10
N ALA A 256 11.63 25.15 -1.98
CA ALA A 256 10.89 23.89 -2.10
C ALA A 256 11.12 23.21 -3.44
N ARG A 257 11.10 23.97 -4.55
CA ARG A 257 11.29 23.43 -5.90
C ARG A 257 12.63 22.73 -6.10
N ASN A 258 13.70 23.22 -5.48
CA ASN A 258 15.03 22.62 -5.62
C ASN A 258 15.31 21.57 -4.53
N ALA A 259 14.78 21.76 -3.33
CA ALA A 259 14.97 20.85 -2.21
C ALA A 259 14.14 19.55 -2.34
N ILE A 260 13.11 19.53 -3.20
CA ILE A 260 12.27 18.34 -3.43
C ILE A 260 13.02 17.25 -4.23
N LEU A 261 14.02 17.61 -5.02
CA LEU A 261 14.71 16.66 -5.90
C LEU A 261 15.25 15.42 -5.15
N PRO A 262 15.96 15.57 -4.02
CA PRO A 262 16.39 14.40 -3.24
C PRO A 262 15.23 13.61 -2.59
N ILE A 263 14.06 14.26 -2.39
CA ILE A 263 12.88 13.63 -1.78
C ILE A 263 12.10 12.86 -2.83
N TRP A 264 12.23 13.22 -4.11
CA TRP A 264 11.48 12.62 -5.20
C TRP A 264 11.59 11.10 -5.25
N THR A 265 12.78 10.56 -5.06
CA THR A 265 12.99 9.11 -4.98
C THR A 265 12.14 8.49 -3.88
N GLY A 266 12.08 9.11 -2.70
CA GLY A 266 11.22 8.66 -1.60
C GLY A 266 9.73 8.73 -1.94
N ILE A 267 9.30 9.78 -2.68
CA ILE A 267 7.91 9.92 -3.14
C ILE A 267 7.53 8.79 -4.09
N VAL A 268 8.38 8.48 -5.03
CA VAL A 268 8.07 7.50 -6.05
C VAL A 268 8.13 6.06 -5.50
N VAL A 269 9.07 5.78 -4.60
CA VAL A 269 9.04 4.54 -3.80
C VAL A 269 7.78 4.48 -2.95
N GLY A 270 7.34 5.60 -2.37
CA GLY A 270 6.07 5.72 -1.65
C GLY A 270 4.86 5.38 -2.51
N ILE A 271 4.85 5.77 -3.80
CA ILE A 271 3.79 5.40 -4.75
C ILE A 271 3.72 3.87 -4.92
N GLY A 272 4.85 3.18 -5.02
CA GLY A 272 4.88 1.71 -5.01
C GLY A 272 4.27 1.11 -3.72
N GLY A 273 4.52 1.74 -2.57
CA GLY A 273 3.95 1.35 -1.28
C GLY A 273 2.44 1.63 -1.12
N ILE A 274 1.86 2.56 -1.90
CA ILE A 274 0.41 2.88 -1.88
C ILE A 274 -0.42 1.63 -2.11
N LEU A 275 0.02 0.78 -3.01
CA LEU A 275 -0.71 -0.40 -3.44
C LEU A 275 -0.61 -1.57 -2.45
N GLY A 276 0.38 -1.52 -1.54
CA GLY A 276 0.50 -2.46 -0.43
C GLY A 276 -0.49 -2.23 0.71
N GLY A 277 -1.10 -1.05 0.76
CA GLY A 277 -2.01 -0.65 1.81
C GLY A 277 -1.39 -0.59 3.21
N SER A 278 -2.21 -0.28 4.18
CA SER A 278 -1.85 -0.44 5.59
C SER A 278 -2.83 -1.40 6.25
N VAL A 279 -2.43 -2.65 6.39
CA VAL A 279 -3.23 -3.70 7.03
C VAL A 279 -3.76 -3.23 8.39
N ILE A 280 -2.88 -2.67 9.22
CA ILE A 280 -3.25 -2.22 10.58
C ILE A 280 -4.26 -1.06 10.53
N MET A 281 -4.08 -0.09 9.63
CA MET A 281 -4.99 1.05 9.51
C MET A 281 -6.38 0.60 9.03
N GLU A 282 -6.41 -0.21 7.98
CA GLU A 282 -7.65 -0.75 7.43
C GLU A 282 -8.37 -1.63 8.45
N MET A 283 -7.63 -2.39 9.27
CA MET A 283 -8.19 -3.19 10.36
C MET A 283 -8.79 -2.31 11.48
N ILE A 284 -8.08 -1.25 11.94
CA ILE A 284 -8.56 -0.36 13.01
C ILE A 284 -9.88 0.31 12.60
N TYR A 285 -9.95 0.80 11.38
CA TYR A 285 -11.13 1.49 10.86
C TYR A 285 -12.15 0.56 10.19
N GLN A 286 -11.94 -0.76 10.23
CA GLN A 286 -12.77 -1.71 9.48
C GLN A 286 -13.03 -1.23 8.04
N TYR A 287 -11.97 -0.68 7.42
CA TYR A 287 -12.02 -0.09 6.09
C TYR A 287 -11.75 -1.18 5.04
N PRO A 288 -12.78 -1.60 4.27
CA PRO A 288 -12.64 -2.73 3.36
C PRO A 288 -11.73 -2.43 2.17
N GLY A 289 -10.43 -2.58 2.39
CA GLY A 289 -9.38 -2.49 1.39
C GLY A 289 -8.62 -3.80 1.24
N MET A 290 -7.52 -3.79 0.50
CA MET A 290 -6.67 -4.97 0.26
C MET A 290 -5.95 -5.45 1.53
N GLY A 291 -5.53 -4.52 2.39
CA GLY A 291 -4.85 -4.85 3.63
C GLY A 291 -5.77 -5.59 4.61
N LEU A 292 -7.02 -5.15 4.74
CA LEU A 292 -8.03 -5.85 5.56
C LEU A 292 -8.36 -7.21 4.96
N LEU A 293 -8.55 -7.30 3.64
CA LEU A 293 -8.79 -8.55 2.93
C LEU A 293 -7.65 -9.55 3.17
N MET A 294 -6.40 -9.10 3.09
CA MET A 294 -5.22 -9.93 3.34
C MET A 294 -5.16 -10.41 4.80
N PHE A 295 -5.51 -9.54 5.75
CA PHE A 295 -5.58 -9.90 7.17
C PHE A 295 -6.66 -10.93 7.45
N GLU A 296 -7.88 -10.73 6.93
CA GLU A 296 -8.98 -11.68 7.05
C GLU A 296 -8.61 -13.04 6.46
N ALA A 297 -8.02 -13.05 5.26
CA ALA A 297 -7.53 -14.26 4.61
C ALA A 297 -6.47 -14.99 5.45
N ALA A 298 -5.54 -14.25 6.08
CA ALA A 298 -4.53 -14.84 6.94
C ALA A 298 -5.11 -15.49 8.20
N ILE A 299 -6.03 -14.80 8.88
CA ILE A 299 -6.69 -15.31 10.10
C ILE A 299 -7.60 -16.51 9.79
N MET A 300 -8.36 -16.42 8.70
CA MET A 300 -9.28 -17.47 8.27
C MET A 300 -8.59 -18.59 7.50
N ARG A 301 -7.29 -18.48 7.22
CA ARG A 301 -6.51 -19.44 6.41
C ARG A 301 -7.06 -19.62 4.99
N ASP A 302 -7.59 -18.54 4.41
CA ASP A 302 -8.00 -18.52 3.00
C ASP A 302 -6.77 -18.26 2.12
N PHE A 303 -6.05 -19.32 1.82
CA PHE A 303 -4.75 -19.23 1.16
C PHE A 303 -4.80 -18.71 -0.27
N PRO A 304 -5.77 -19.09 -1.12
CA PRO A 304 -5.90 -18.48 -2.44
C PRO A 304 -6.00 -16.95 -2.37
N VAL A 305 -6.83 -16.43 -1.47
CA VAL A 305 -6.98 -14.98 -1.26
C VAL A 305 -5.70 -14.36 -0.71
N LEU A 306 -5.07 -15.00 0.28
CA LEU A 306 -3.82 -14.52 0.88
C LEU A 306 -2.70 -14.45 -0.17
N MET A 307 -2.52 -15.52 -0.95
CA MET A 307 -1.51 -15.59 -2.00
C MET A 307 -1.77 -14.61 -3.13
N GLY A 308 -3.01 -14.56 -3.61
CA GLY A 308 -3.42 -13.64 -4.67
C GLY A 308 -3.23 -12.18 -4.27
N THR A 309 -3.63 -11.78 -3.06
CA THR A 309 -3.43 -10.41 -2.56
C THR A 309 -1.95 -10.08 -2.40
N PHE A 310 -1.14 -11.00 -1.87
CA PHE A 310 0.30 -10.81 -1.74
C PHE A 310 0.99 -10.68 -3.10
N MET A 311 0.62 -11.51 -4.06
CA MET A 311 1.17 -11.48 -5.41
C MET A 311 0.82 -10.19 -6.14
N ILE A 312 -0.46 -9.78 -6.15
CA ILE A 312 -0.90 -8.53 -6.81
C ILE A 312 -0.28 -7.31 -6.14
N THR A 313 -0.23 -7.27 -4.81
CA THR A 313 0.45 -6.19 -4.08
C THR A 313 1.93 -6.07 -4.47
N SER A 314 2.64 -7.21 -4.55
CA SER A 314 4.04 -7.25 -4.95
C SER A 314 4.23 -6.84 -6.41
N PHE A 315 3.36 -7.28 -7.31
CA PHE A 315 3.36 -6.89 -8.71
C PHE A 315 3.18 -5.38 -8.88
N LEU A 316 2.21 -4.82 -8.19
CA LEU A 316 1.94 -3.38 -8.22
C LEU A 316 3.09 -2.57 -7.60
N PHE A 317 3.73 -3.08 -6.54
CA PHE A 317 4.93 -2.47 -5.97
C PHE A 317 6.10 -2.45 -6.97
N ILE A 318 6.31 -3.55 -7.69
CA ILE A 318 7.33 -3.64 -8.75
C ILE A 318 7.02 -2.63 -9.87
N ILE A 319 5.77 -2.55 -10.33
CA ILE A 319 5.36 -1.54 -11.32
C ILE A 319 5.61 -0.14 -10.80
N GLY A 320 5.25 0.15 -9.54
CA GLY A 320 5.50 1.43 -8.91
C GLY A 320 6.98 1.80 -8.91
N THR A 321 7.88 0.87 -8.57
CA THR A 321 9.33 1.11 -8.60
C THR A 321 9.86 1.32 -10.02
N ILE A 322 9.37 0.60 -11.01
CA ILE A 322 9.72 0.81 -12.41
C ILE A 322 9.27 2.19 -12.89
N LEU A 323 8.04 2.59 -12.59
CA LEU A 323 7.54 3.93 -12.91
C LEU A 323 8.38 5.03 -12.22
N ALA A 324 8.84 4.75 -11.00
CA ALA A 324 9.79 5.59 -10.29
C ALA A 324 11.07 5.85 -11.09
N ASP A 325 11.68 4.78 -11.52
CA ASP A 325 12.92 4.83 -12.27
C ASP A 325 12.76 5.58 -13.61
N PHE A 326 11.59 5.45 -14.25
CA PHE A 326 11.28 6.20 -15.49
C PHE A 326 11.05 7.69 -15.26
N THR A 327 10.47 8.06 -14.13
CA THR A 327 10.16 9.47 -13.84
C THR A 327 11.37 10.24 -13.30
N TYR A 328 12.35 9.54 -12.73
CA TYR A 328 13.54 10.17 -12.17
C TYR A 328 14.33 11.03 -13.17
N PRO A 329 14.69 10.57 -14.38
CA PRO A 329 15.39 11.39 -15.38
C PRO A 329 14.58 12.59 -15.89
N LEU A 330 13.23 12.50 -15.85
CA LEU A 330 12.36 13.61 -16.27
C LEU A 330 12.42 14.80 -15.30
N ILE A 331 12.79 14.55 -14.05
CA ILE A 331 12.82 15.56 -12.99
C ILE A 331 14.23 16.05 -12.70
N ASP A 332 15.22 15.16 -12.75
CA ASP A 332 16.63 15.52 -12.65
C ASP A 332 17.40 15.12 -13.93
N PRO A 333 17.52 16.04 -14.91
CA PRO A 333 18.28 15.78 -16.13
C PRO A 333 19.75 15.43 -15.89
N ARG A 334 20.28 15.68 -14.67
CA ARG A 334 21.67 15.35 -14.30
C ARG A 334 21.86 13.87 -13.98
N ALA A 335 20.78 13.15 -13.69
CA ALA A 335 20.81 11.71 -13.42
C ALA A 335 21.18 10.90 -14.67
N ASP A 336 20.78 11.35 -15.85
CA ASP A 336 21.05 10.69 -17.14
C ASP A 336 22.54 10.70 -17.52
N VAL A 337 23.29 11.70 -17.03
CA VAL A 337 24.73 11.85 -17.32
C VAL A 337 25.60 10.88 -16.51
N LYS A 338 25.13 10.37 -15.37
CA LYS A 338 25.84 9.37 -14.58
C LYS A 338 25.64 7.96 -15.11
N ALA A 339 24.44 7.62 -15.59
CA ALA A 339 24.14 6.31 -16.18
C ALA A 339 24.86 6.05 -17.51
N SER A 340 25.38 7.08 -18.19
CA SER A 340 26.13 6.95 -19.44
C SER A 340 27.66 6.85 -19.25
N ARG A 341 28.14 6.87 -18.00
CA ARG A 341 29.60 6.83 -17.67
C ARG A 341 30.04 5.55 -16.93
N GLU A 342 29.11 4.65 -16.60
CA GLU A 342 29.35 3.27 -16.13
C GLU A 342 28.90 2.25 -17.21
#